data_aaf3371b1634681f5fd42220362e8d1e
#
_entry.id   aaf3371b1634681f5fd42220362e8d1e
#
_cell.length_a   1.000
_cell.length_b   1.000
_cell.length_c   1.000
_cell.angle_alpha   90.00
_cell.angle_beta   90.00
_cell.angle_gamma   90.00
#
_symmetry.space_group_name_H-M   'P 1'
#
loop_
_entity.id
_entity.type
_entity.pdbx_description
1 polymer ?
#
loop_
_entity_poly.entity_id
_entity_poly.type
_entity_poly.pdbx_seq_one_letter_code
_entity_poly.pdbx_strand_id
1 'polypeptide(L)'
;MKKKSIALILAALAVIMCFALAACGGTQGGETPSTDNPENVASDLAYIKEKGEMIIGYTEFAPMNYKNDDGEFVGFETDFAKAVCEELGVEAKFQLISWEAKETELAAKTIDCIWNGMTITPERQEAMSISTPYMANKQVLIVKAENAEKYLKPEDMEGAKIVAEVESAGEGVAKEDAFFANAAYTSVADQATALMEVASGVSDGAVVDYVLSIGMIGEGTDYEDLVVVDSLAFADEEYGIAFRKDSDTTAAVNEAITALVANGKLAEIAAEYKLGAQLIAE
;
A
#
# COMPACT_ATOMS: atom_id res chain seq x y z
N MET A 1 14.18 47.36 40.01
CA MET A 1 14.05 46.68 41.33
C MET A 1 13.36 45.36 41.10
N LYS A 2 13.79 44.19 41.34
CA LYS A 2 14.90 43.55 42.04
C LYS A 2 15.27 42.27 41.29
N LYS A 3 16.52 42.14 40.92
CA LYS A 3 17.19 40.83 40.70
C LYS A 3 17.25 40.11 42.06
N LYS A 4 16.97 38.84 42.09
CA LYS A 4 17.46 37.80 43.01
C LYS A 4 16.45 36.69 43.08
N SER A 5 16.78 35.55 42.46
CA SER A 5 16.80 34.20 43.01
C SER A 5 16.87 33.15 41.89
N ILE A 6 18.05 33.06 41.27
CA ILE A 6 18.48 31.87 40.52
C ILE A 6 19.83 31.54 41.12
N ALA A 7 19.80 30.70 42.13
CA ALA A 7 20.96 29.96 42.66
C ALA A 7 20.46 29.16 43.88
N LEU A 8 20.05 27.92 43.64
CA LEU A 8 19.99 26.86 44.65
C LEU A 8 19.15 25.68 44.06
N ILE A 9 19.76 24.89 43.18
CA ILE A 9 19.47 23.47 42.94
C ILE A 9 20.59 23.00 42.00
N LEU A 10 21.80 22.90 42.54
CA LEU A 10 22.95 22.25 41.94
C LEU A 10 23.88 21.78 43.02
N ALA A 11 23.44 20.83 43.84
CA ALA A 11 24.28 20.08 44.77
C ALA A 11 23.47 18.97 45.42
N ALA A 12 23.29 17.83 44.70
CA ALA A 12 23.02 16.55 45.35
C ALA A 12 22.98 15.41 44.26
N LEU A 13 24.14 15.07 43.69
CA LEU A 13 24.32 13.82 42.94
C LEU A 13 25.83 13.54 42.76
N ALA A 14 26.52 13.40 43.87
CA ALA A 14 27.82 12.79 43.91
C ALA A 14 27.98 12.18 45.31
N VAL A 15 27.80 10.91 45.43
CA VAL A 15 28.32 9.94 46.39
C VAL A 15 27.45 8.71 46.32
N ILE A 16 27.93 7.69 45.63
CA ILE A 16 27.93 6.29 45.98
C ILE A 16 28.68 5.58 44.84
N MET A 17 29.98 5.61 44.97
CA MET A 17 30.91 4.69 44.31
C MET A 17 31.85 4.23 45.41
N CYS A 18 31.94 2.92 45.57
CA CYS A 18 32.94 2.16 46.28
C CYS A 18 32.33 1.12 47.27
N PHE A 19 32.80 -0.06 47.03
CA PHE A 19 32.89 -1.33 47.78
C PHE A 19 32.08 -2.44 47.14
N ALA A 20 32.73 -3.41 46.42
CA ALA A 20 33.51 -4.44 47.01
C ALA A 20 34.27 -5.25 45.93
N LEU A 21 35.58 -5.25 46.03
CA LEU A 21 36.47 -6.28 45.52
C LEU A 21 36.79 -7.18 46.72
N ALA A 22 36.52 -8.46 46.59
CA ALA A 22 37.35 -9.57 47.02
C ALA A 22 36.53 -10.84 47.31
N ALA A 23 36.75 -11.89 46.51
CA ALA A 23 37.18 -13.16 47.08
C ALA A 23 37.39 -14.19 45.96
N CYS A 24 38.55 -14.77 46.00
CA CYS A 24 39.18 -15.80 45.17
C CYS A 24 38.46 -17.13 45.09
N GLY A 25 38.67 -17.80 43.91
CA GLY A 25 39.13 -19.19 43.92
C GLY A 25 38.09 -20.25 43.55
N GLY A 26 38.28 -20.85 42.35
CA GLY A 26 37.61 -22.12 42.02
C GLY A 26 37.64 -22.37 40.49
N THR A 27 38.72 -23.03 40.06
CA THR A 27 38.84 -23.63 38.69
C THR A 27 37.82 -24.74 38.51
N GLN A 28 36.90 -24.60 37.55
CA GLN A 28 36.32 -25.76 36.84
C GLN A 28 35.80 -25.28 35.48
N GLY A 29 36.16 -26.06 34.43
CA GLY A 29 35.80 -25.78 33.06
C GLY A 29 34.29 -25.60 32.88
N GLY A 30 33.93 -24.46 32.37
CA GLY A 30 32.58 -24.14 31.95
C GLY A 30 32.62 -23.88 30.45
N GLU A 31 31.90 -24.71 29.73
CA GLU A 31 31.50 -24.50 28.37
C GLU A 31 30.95 -23.08 28.24
N THR A 32 31.53 -22.33 27.32
CA THR A 32 30.95 -21.06 26.87
C THR A 32 29.58 -21.37 26.32
N PRO A 33 28.47 -20.81 26.82
CA PRO A 33 27.22 -20.89 26.12
C PRO A 33 27.41 -20.10 24.81
N SER A 34 27.39 -20.82 23.69
CA SER A 34 27.15 -20.25 22.39
C SER A 34 25.82 -19.52 22.47
N THR A 35 25.87 -18.19 22.52
CA THR A 35 24.70 -17.34 22.36
C THR A 35 24.51 -17.08 20.86
N ASP A 36 24.36 -18.13 20.07
CA ASP A 36 23.61 -18.09 18.84
C ASP A 36 22.15 -18.42 19.18
N ASN A 37 21.52 -17.49 19.88
CA ASN A 37 20.08 -17.41 19.87
C ASN A 37 19.74 -16.61 18.61
N PRO A 38 19.10 -17.19 17.58
CA PRO A 38 18.54 -16.38 16.51
C PRO A 38 17.63 -15.37 17.21
N GLU A 39 17.87 -14.10 16.96
CA GLU A 39 17.09 -13.00 17.49
C GLU A 39 15.62 -13.40 17.43
N ASN A 40 14.96 -13.33 18.57
CA ASN A 40 13.52 -13.54 18.69
C ASN A 40 12.84 -12.37 17.98
N VAL A 41 12.81 -12.43 16.63
CA VAL A 41 12.03 -11.51 15.83
C VAL A 41 10.60 -11.73 16.26
N ALA A 42 10.03 -10.76 16.95
CA ALA A 42 8.66 -10.87 17.42
C ALA A 42 7.76 -11.14 16.21
N SER A 43 7.06 -12.30 16.23
CA SER A 43 6.15 -12.70 15.16
C SER A 43 5.06 -11.65 14.97
N ASP A 44 4.97 -11.06 13.78
CA ASP A 44 3.90 -10.14 13.43
C ASP A 44 2.55 -10.86 13.41
N LEU A 45 2.51 -12.11 12.95
CA LEU A 45 1.31 -12.93 12.96
C LEU A 45 0.80 -13.19 14.40
N ALA A 46 1.72 -13.50 15.33
CA ALA A 46 1.35 -13.70 16.72
C ALA A 46 0.80 -12.41 17.34
N TYR A 47 1.42 -11.27 17.04
CA TYR A 47 0.93 -9.95 17.48
C TYR A 47 -0.48 -9.65 16.93
N ILE A 48 -0.73 -9.89 15.63
CA ILE A 48 -2.04 -9.71 15.01
C ILE A 48 -3.08 -10.64 15.65
N LYS A 49 -2.75 -11.90 15.86
CA LYS A 49 -3.64 -12.89 16.52
C LYS A 49 -3.95 -12.56 17.96
N GLU A 50 -2.97 -12.08 18.72
CA GLU A 50 -3.18 -11.66 20.12
C GLU A 50 -4.07 -10.42 20.20
N LYS A 51 -3.90 -9.46 19.28
CA LYS A 51 -4.73 -8.27 19.14
C LYS A 51 -6.16 -8.61 18.68
N GLY A 52 -6.34 -9.72 17.94
CA GLY A 52 -7.61 -10.19 17.41
C GLY A 52 -8.07 -9.44 16.16
N GLU A 53 -7.24 -8.57 15.60
CA GLU A 53 -7.56 -7.76 14.41
C GLU A 53 -6.32 -7.53 13.54
N MET A 54 -6.54 -7.37 12.22
CA MET A 54 -5.54 -6.93 11.25
C MET A 54 -5.92 -5.54 10.75
N ILE A 55 -5.04 -4.55 10.94
CA ILE A 55 -5.25 -3.18 10.48
C ILE A 55 -4.71 -3.04 9.06
N ILE A 56 -5.60 -2.77 8.12
CA ILE A 56 -5.36 -2.74 6.68
C ILE A 56 -5.31 -1.28 6.23
N GLY A 57 -4.15 -0.83 5.74
CA GLY A 57 -3.99 0.50 5.17
C GLY A 57 -4.55 0.57 3.75
N TYR A 58 -5.43 1.55 3.48
CA TYR A 58 -6.05 1.77 2.18
C TYR A 58 -6.22 3.26 1.86
N THR A 59 -6.37 3.57 0.57
CA THR A 59 -6.92 4.83 0.04
C THR A 59 -8.28 4.56 -0.62
N GLU A 60 -9.11 5.59 -0.82
CA GLU A 60 -10.35 5.45 -1.60
C GLU A 60 -10.02 5.10 -3.05
N PHE A 61 -10.35 3.88 -3.45
CA PHE A 61 -9.96 3.30 -4.73
C PHE A 61 -11.04 2.30 -5.20
N ALA A 62 -12.08 2.79 -5.87
CA ALA A 62 -13.07 1.91 -6.48
C ALA A 62 -12.49 1.21 -7.74
N PRO A 63 -12.79 -0.08 -7.95
CA PRO A 63 -13.72 -0.92 -7.21
C PRO A 63 -13.03 -1.74 -6.10
N MET A 64 -11.84 -1.37 -5.64
CA MET A 64 -11.01 -2.13 -4.68
C MET A 64 -11.42 -1.91 -3.23
N ASN A 65 -11.34 -0.65 -2.76
CA ASN A 65 -11.70 -0.24 -1.40
C ASN A 65 -12.40 1.11 -1.49
N TYR A 66 -13.68 1.18 -1.21
CA TYR A 66 -14.43 2.43 -1.34
C TYR A 66 -15.73 2.42 -0.55
N LYS A 67 -16.37 3.59 -0.42
CA LYS A 67 -17.74 3.70 0.09
C LYS A 67 -18.71 3.75 -1.07
N ASN A 68 -19.73 2.89 -1.01
CA ASN A 68 -20.84 2.93 -1.95
C ASN A 68 -21.79 4.12 -1.66
N ASP A 69 -22.82 4.29 -2.49
CA ASP A 69 -23.80 5.39 -2.36
C ASP A 69 -24.59 5.35 -1.04
N ASP A 70 -24.69 4.18 -0.41
CA ASP A 70 -25.33 4.01 0.91
C ASP A 70 -24.36 4.33 2.07
N GLY A 71 -23.09 4.64 1.77
CA GLY A 71 -22.01 4.93 2.72
C GLY A 71 -21.40 3.69 3.36
N GLU A 72 -21.70 2.50 2.85
CA GLU A 72 -21.11 1.25 3.30
C GLU A 72 -19.71 1.07 2.68
N PHE A 73 -18.76 0.56 3.48
CA PHE A 73 -17.41 0.28 3.03
C PHE A 73 -17.35 -1.09 2.34
N VAL A 74 -17.14 -1.06 1.04
CA VAL A 74 -17.21 -2.19 0.11
C VAL A 74 -16.01 -2.20 -0.84
N GLY A 75 -15.92 -3.20 -1.70
CA GLY A 75 -14.92 -3.32 -2.74
C GLY A 75 -14.29 -4.69 -2.78
N PHE A 76 -13.69 -5.01 -3.93
CA PHE A 76 -13.05 -6.32 -4.12
C PHE A 76 -12.06 -6.65 -3.01
N GLU A 77 -11.11 -5.75 -2.75
CA GLU A 77 -10.09 -5.98 -1.71
C GLU A 77 -10.66 -5.88 -0.30
N THR A 78 -11.70 -5.07 -0.10
CA THR A 78 -12.42 -5.01 1.18
C THR A 78 -13.01 -6.38 1.54
N ASP A 79 -13.68 -7.04 0.60
CA ASP A 79 -14.32 -8.33 0.86
C ASP A 79 -13.32 -9.48 0.81
N PHE A 80 -12.29 -9.38 -0.04
CA PHE A 80 -11.17 -10.31 -0.05
C PHE A 80 -10.40 -10.28 1.27
N ALA A 81 -10.11 -9.10 1.81
CA ALA A 81 -9.42 -8.95 3.09
C ALA A 81 -10.25 -9.49 4.26
N LYS A 82 -11.57 -9.27 4.27
CA LYS A 82 -12.48 -9.86 5.27
C LYS A 82 -12.41 -11.39 5.21
N ALA A 83 -12.46 -11.98 4.00
CA ALA A 83 -12.40 -13.43 3.83
C ALA A 83 -11.06 -14.02 4.30
N VAL A 84 -9.93 -13.37 3.99
CA VAL A 84 -8.60 -13.79 4.48
C VAL A 84 -8.51 -13.65 6.00
N CYS A 85 -9.01 -12.56 6.58
CA CYS A 85 -9.01 -12.38 8.03
C CYS A 85 -9.88 -13.42 8.75
N GLU A 86 -11.00 -13.84 8.16
CA GLU A 86 -11.82 -14.95 8.66
C GLU A 86 -11.03 -16.26 8.71
N GLU A 87 -10.29 -16.61 7.65
CA GLU A 87 -9.40 -17.79 7.61
C GLU A 87 -8.29 -17.70 8.68
N LEU A 88 -7.78 -16.51 8.96
CA LEU A 88 -6.77 -16.28 9.99
C LEU A 88 -7.35 -16.25 11.41
N GLY A 89 -8.67 -16.14 11.58
CA GLY A 89 -9.35 -16.02 12.85
C GLY A 89 -9.21 -14.67 13.52
N VAL A 90 -9.13 -13.57 12.74
CA VAL A 90 -9.01 -12.19 13.21
C VAL A 90 -10.04 -11.28 12.50
N GLU A 91 -10.31 -10.10 13.05
CA GLU A 91 -11.19 -9.11 12.42
C GLU A 91 -10.40 -8.23 11.45
N ALA A 92 -10.96 -7.95 10.26
CA ALA A 92 -10.42 -6.95 9.34
C ALA A 92 -10.79 -5.54 9.80
N LYS A 93 -9.80 -4.67 10.01
CA LYS A 93 -9.97 -3.25 10.32
C LYS A 93 -9.33 -2.41 9.22
N PHE A 94 -10.09 -1.48 8.67
CA PHE A 94 -9.61 -0.64 7.57
C PHE A 94 -9.25 0.75 8.09
N GLN A 95 -8.03 1.19 7.76
CA GLN A 95 -7.51 2.50 8.13
C GLN A 95 -7.17 3.29 6.86
N LEU A 96 -7.85 4.43 6.68
CA LEU A 96 -7.53 5.36 5.60
C LEU A 96 -6.15 5.95 5.85
N ILE A 97 -5.27 5.88 4.86
CA ILE A 97 -3.91 6.43 4.89
C ILE A 97 -3.70 7.39 3.71
N SER A 98 -2.61 8.14 3.72
CA SER A 98 -2.05 8.74 2.51
C SER A 98 -1.18 7.71 1.80
N TRP A 99 -1.31 7.57 0.48
CA TRP A 99 -0.49 6.61 -0.27
C TRP A 99 1.00 6.89 -0.13
N GLU A 100 1.39 8.16 -0.10
CA GLU A 100 2.76 8.59 0.16
C GLU A 100 3.31 8.11 1.53
N ALA A 101 2.45 7.96 2.53
CA ALA A 101 2.84 7.56 3.87
C ALA A 101 2.83 6.05 4.12
N LYS A 102 2.37 5.23 3.15
CA LYS A 102 2.10 3.79 3.32
C LYS A 102 3.21 2.99 3.97
N GLU A 103 4.44 3.17 3.52
CA GLU A 103 5.60 2.43 4.05
C GLU A 103 5.98 2.90 5.47
N THR A 104 5.86 4.20 5.73
CA THR A 104 6.09 4.79 7.06
C THR A 104 5.06 4.27 8.07
N GLU A 105 3.78 4.24 7.68
CA GLU A 105 2.68 3.70 8.50
C GLU A 105 2.89 2.21 8.81
N LEU A 106 3.29 1.43 7.80
CA LEU A 106 3.59 0.01 7.94
C LEU A 106 4.77 -0.23 8.91
N ALA A 107 5.86 0.52 8.73
CA ALA A 107 7.04 0.43 9.58
C ALA A 107 6.76 0.86 11.04
N ALA A 108 5.91 1.86 11.22
CA ALA A 108 5.49 2.36 12.54
C ALA A 108 4.47 1.44 13.25
N LYS A 109 3.98 0.38 12.59
CA LYS A 109 2.94 -0.52 13.10
C LYS A 109 1.59 0.16 13.37
N THR A 110 1.31 1.28 12.70
CA THR A 110 -0.03 1.91 12.69
C THR A 110 -0.98 1.13 11.80
N ILE A 111 -0.45 0.46 10.78
CA ILE A 111 -1.12 -0.56 9.98
C ILE A 111 -0.32 -1.87 10.01
N ASP A 112 -1.00 -2.99 9.76
CA ASP A 112 -0.37 -4.32 9.73
C ASP A 112 -0.01 -4.74 8.30
N CYS A 113 -0.76 -4.25 7.31
CA CYS A 113 -0.47 -4.45 5.89
C CYS A 113 -0.95 -3.25 5.05
N ILE A 114 -0.40 -3.15 3.83
CA ILE A 114 -0.88 -2.28 2.76
C ILE A 114 -1.65 -3.17 1.79
N TRP A 115 -2.95 -2.90 1.63
CA TRP A 115 -3.81 -3.71 0.77
C TRP A 115 -4.77 -2.79 0.01
N ASN A 116 -4.28 -2.28 -1.12
CA ASN A 116 -4.98 -1.25 -1.89
C ASN A 116 -4.36 -1.12 -3.29
N GLY A 117 -4.51 -2.17 -4.13
CA GLY A 117 -3.93 -2.17 -5.46
C GLY A 117 -2.40 -2.01 -5.45
N MET A 118 -1.71 -2.67 -4.50
CA MET A 118 -0.28 -2.49 -4.33
C MET A 118 0.49 -3.20 -5.43
N THR A 119 0.99 -2.44 -6.41
CA THR A 119 1.85 -2.95 -7.48
C THR A 119 3.12 -3.57 -6.91
N ILE A 120 3.42 -4.78 -7.32
CA ILE A 120 4.66 -5.50 -6.99
C ILE A 120 5.78 -4.94 -7.85
N THR A 121 6.78 -4.29 -7.23
CA THR A 121 8.00 -3.85 -7.91
C THR A 121 9.24 -4.42 -7.22
N PRO A 122 10.40 -4.52 -7.91
CA PRO A 122 11.64 -4.96 -7.28
C PRO A 122 11.99 -4.14 -6.03
N GLU A 123 11.85 -2.81 -6.08
CA GLU A 123 12.14 -1.90 -4.98
C GLU A 123 11.24 -2.17 -3.76
N ARG A 124 9.94 -2.38 -4.01
CA ARG A 124 8.98 -2.72 -2.95
C ARG A 124 9.25 -4.10 -2.35
N GLN A 125 9.66 -5.09 -3.17
CA GLN A 125 10.06 -6.42 -2.69
C GLN A 125 11.37 -6.39 -1.87
N GLU A 126 12.27 -5.45 -2.13
CA GLU A 126 13.44 -5.24 -1.29
C GLU A 126 13.07 -4.64 0.07
N ALA A 127 12.12 -3.71 0.11
CA ALA A 127 11.70 -2.99 1.32
C ALA A 127 10.71 -3.76 2.18
N MET A 128 9.85 -4.57 1.58
CA MET A 128 8.70 -5.23 2.24
C MET A 128 8.64 -6.71 1.86
N SER A 129 7.87 -7.48 2.64
CA SER A 129 7.43 -8.83 2.25
C SER A 129 6.07 -8.72 1.58
N ILE A 130 5.96 -9.18 0.33
CA ILE A 130 4.74 -9.07 -0.46
C ILE A 130 4.16 -10.46 -0.70
N SER A 131 2.85 -10.59 -0.64
CA SER A 131 2.13 -11.84 -0.89
C SER A 131 2.36 -12.37 -2.32
N THR A 132 1.90 -13.58 -2.59
CA THR A 132 1.69 -14.04 -3.97
C THR A 132 0.78 -13.04 -4.70
N PRO A 133 1.01 -12.79 -6.01
CA PRO A 133 0.17 -11.90 -6.79
C PRO A 133 -1.25 -12.45 -6.90
N TYR A 134 -2.25 -11.58 -6.86
CA TYR A 134 -3.65 -11.97 -6.96
C TYR A 134 -4.38 -11.32 -8.13
N MET A 135 -3.92 -10.21 -8.66
CA MET A 135 -4.60 -9.46 -9.72
C MET A 135 -3.61 -8.87 -10.72
N ALA A 136 -3.93 -9.00 -12.01
CA ALA A 136 -3.22 -8.31 -13.08
C ALA A 136 -3.75 -6.89 -13.24
N ASN A 137 -2.85 -5.94 -13.48
CA ASN A 137 -3.12 -4.54 -13.76
C ASN A 137 -2.21 -4.04 -14.89
N LYS A 138 -2.42 -2.83 -15.30
CA LYS A 138 -1.54 -2.03 -16.14
C LYS A 138 -1.77 -0.55 -15.89
N GLN A 139 -0.80 0.29 -16.16
CA GLN A 139 -1.00 1.73 -16.15
C GLN A 139 -1.60 2.17 -17.50
N VAL A 140 -2.56 3.09 -17.44
CA VAL A 140 -3.25 3.62 -18.63
C VAL A 140 -3.33 5.14 -18.58
N LEU A 141 -3.44 5.75 -19.78
CA LEU A 141 -3.76 7.17 -19.92
C LEU A 141 -5.27 7.33 -20.03
N ILE A 142 -5.83 8.16 -19.14
CA ILE A 142 -7.24 8.56 -19.17
C ILE A 142 -7.33 10.01 -19.59
N VAL A 143 -8.23 10.30 -20.51
CA VAL A 143 -8.49 11.62 -21.06
C VAL A 143 -9.99 11.84 -21.20
N LYS A 144 -10.43 13.08 -21.50
CA LYS A 144 -11.80 13.32 -21.94
C LYS A 144 -12.06 12.62 -23.28
N ALA A 145 -13.26 12.08 -23.46
CA ALA A 145 -13.66 11.35 -24.67
C ALA A 145 -13.41 12.15 -25.96
N GLU A 146 -13.63 13.46 -25.93
CA GLU A 146 -13.34 14.37 -27.05
C GLU A 146 -11.86 14.47 -27.44
N ASN A 147 -10.95 14.04 -26.50
CA ASN A 147 -9.51 14.05 -26.68
C ASN A 147 -8.92 12.65 -26.91
N ALA A 148 -9.74 11.61 -27.06
CA ALA A 148 -9.28 10.22 -27.17
C ALA A 148 -8.26 9.98 -28.29
N GLU A 149 -8.38 10.73 -29.40
CA GLU A 149 -7.47 10.63 -30.53
C GLU A 149 -6.39 11.73 -30.55
N LYS A 150 -6.31 12.55 -29.52
CA LYS A 150 -5.38 13.68 -29.48
C LYS A 150 -3.99 13.28 -28.96
N TYR A 151 -3.92 12.33 -28.04
CA TYR A 151 -2.70 12.00 -27.31
C TYR A 151 -2.24 10.56 -27.61
N LEU A 152 -1.90 10.27 -28.88
CA LEU A 152 -1.60 8.92 -29.35
C LEU A 152 -0.10 8.62 -29.50
N LYS A 153 0.76 9.63 -29.43
CA LYS A 153 2.21 9.52 -29.59
C LYS A 153 2.94 10.58 -28.75
N PRO A 154 4.23 10.38 -28.46
CA PRO A 154 5.01 11.27 -27.58
C PRO A 154 5.00 12.74 -28.01
N GLU A 155 4.97 13.03 -29.32
CA GLU A 155 4.94 14.40 -29.83
C GLU A 155 3.64 15.13 -29.50
N ASP A 156 2.54 14.41 -29.33
CA ASP A 156 1.24 14.97 -28.99
C ASP A 156 1.19 15.42 -27.51
N MET A 157 2.16 14.98 -26.70
CA MET A 157 2.24 15.31 -25.28
C MET A 157 2.92 16.66 -25.01
N GLU A 158 3.39 17.38 -26.03
CA GLU A 158 4.05 18.67 -25.81
C GLU A 158 3.12 19.68 -25.12
N GLY A 159 3.48 20.02 -23.87
CA GLY A 159 2.73 20.93 -23.03
C GLY A 159 1.42 20.39 -22.46
N ALA A 160 1.07 19.13 -22.71
CA ALA A 160 -0.06 18.48 -22.09
C ALA A 160 0.16 18.39 -20.57
N LYS A 161 -0.89 18.69 -19.81
CA LYS A 161 -0.87 18.60 -18.34
C LYS A 161 -1.27 17.21 -17.92
N ILE A 162 -0.35 16.47 -17.34
CA ILE A 162 -0.54 15.09 -16.91
C ILE A 162 -0.45 15.01 -15.40
N VAL A 163 -1.37 14.27 -14.80
CA VAL A 163 -1.41 14.01 -13.36
C VAL A 163 -1.35 12.52 -13.06
N ALA A 164 -0.81 12.18 -11.91
CA ALA A 164 -0.88 10.86 -11.31
C ALA A 164 -0.81 10.99 -9.78
N GLU A 165 -1.25 9.97 -9.07
CA GLU A 165 -1.14 9.92 -7.62
C GLU A 165 0.32 9.84 -7.19
N VAL A 166 0.69 10.63 -6.18
CA VAL A 166 2.04 10.65 -5.61
C VAL A 166 2.46 9.26 -5.09
N GLU A 167 3.71 8.85 -5.35
CA GLU A 167 4.27 7.54 -4.96
C GLU A 167 3.53 6.31 -5.54
N SER A 168 2.66 6.52 -6.54
CA SER A 168 2.01 5.43 -7.26
C SER A 168 2.89 4.88 -8.40
N ALA A 169 2.53 3.73 -8.95
CA ALA A 169 3.15 3.22 -10.18
C ALA A 169 2.86 4.14 -11.37
N GLY A 170 1.67 4.73 -11.42
CA GLY A 170 1.29 5.73 -12.43
C GLY A 170 2.18 6.99 -12.39
N GLU A 171 2.60 7.43 -11.21
CA GLU A 171 3.58 8.52 -11.10
C GLU A 171 4.92 8.13 -11.73
N GLY A 172 5.39 6.90 -11.46
CA GLY A 172 6.60 6.38 -12.06
C GLY A 172 6.53 6.41 -13.60
N VAL A 173 5.43 5.92 -14.17
CA VAL A 173 5.19 5.98 -15.62
C VAL A 173 5.14 7.42 -16.12
N ALA A 174 4.40 8.32 -15.47
CA ALA A 174 4.27 9.71 -15.91
C ALA A 174 5.61 10.48 -15.89
N LYS A 175 6.54 10.10 -15.01
CA LYS A 175 7.85 10.74 -14.88
C LYS A 175 8.93 10.12 -15.75
N GLU A 176 8.89 8.81 -15.98
CA GLU A 176 10.02 8.04 -16.52
C GLU A 176 9.77 7.52 -17.94
N ASP A 177 8.51 7.30 -18.33
CA ASP A 177 8.20 6.82 -19.67
C ASP A 177 8.43 7.90 -20.71
N ALA A 178 9.13 7.54 -21.79
CA ALA A 178 9.47 8.44 -22.89
C ALA A 178 8.23 9.04 -23.57
N PHE A 179 7.06 8.39 -23.45
CA PHE A 179 5.80 8.91 -23.98
C PHE A 179 5.44 10.27 -23.37
N PHE A 180 5.73 10.48 -22.08
CA PHE A 180 5.41 11.70 -21.34
C PHE A 180 6.56 12.71 -21.25
N ALA A 181 7.68 12.48 -21.92
CA ALA A 181 8.89 13.31 -21.78
C ALA A 181 8.68 14.81 -22.06
N ASN A 182 7.68 15.16 -22.86
CA ASN A 182 7.33 16.56 -23.22
C ASN A 182 6.07 17.07 -22.49
N ALA A 183 5.49 16.28 -21.60
CA ALA A 183 4.33 16.66 -20.82
C ALA A 183 4.72 17.51 -19.59
N ALA A 184 3.79 18.32 -19.11
CA ALA A 184 3.91 19.01 -17.82
C ALA A 184 3.25 18.14 -16.76
N TYR A 185 4.08 17.45 -15.97
CA TYR A 185 3.61 16.55 -14.92
C TYR A 185 3.35 17.28 -13.58
N THR A 186 2.28 16.88 -12.88
CA THR A 186 1.96 17.30 -11.50
C THR A 186 1.42 16.10 -10.72
N SER A 187 1.89 15.90 -9.48
CA SER A 187 1.32 14.88 -8.59
C SER A 187 0.05 15.36 -7.90
N VAL A 188 -0.86 14.42 -7.64
CA VAL A 188 -2.09 14.61 -6.85
C VAL A 188 -2.13 13.62 -5.68
N ALA A 189 -3.06 13.84 -4.74
CA ALA A 189 -3.10 13.08 -3.49
C ALA A 189 -3.57 11.63 -3.67
N ASP A 190 -4.46 11.39 -4.63
CA ASP A 190 -5.07 10.10 -4.94
C ASP A 190 -5.55 10.02 -6.39
N GLN A 191 -5.86 8.82 -6.87
CA GLN A 191 -6.29 8.59 -8.24
C GLN A 191 -7.68 9.18 -8.54
N ALA A 192 -8.57 9.24 -7.56
CA ALA A 192 -9.88 9.88 -7.72
C ALA A 192 -9.72 11.38 -7.99
N THR A 193 -8.81 12.05 -7.30
CA THR A 193 -8.42 13.44 -7.57
C THR A 193 -7.85 13.61 -8.98
N ALA A 194 -7.05 12.65 -9.46
CA ALA A 194 -6.53 12.67 -10.83
C ALA A 194 -7.67 12.65 -11.86
N LEU A 195 -8.66 11.77 -11.70
CA LEU A 195 -9.83 11.72 -12.57
C LEU A 195 -10.65 13.02 -12.52
N MET A 196 -10.84 13.58 -11.32
CA MET A 196 -11.56 14.85 -11.13
C MET A 196 -10.88 16.01 -11.85
N GLU A 197 -9.54 16.09 -11.83
CA GLU A 197 -8.82 17.13 -12.58
C GLU A 197 -9.00 17.01 -14.09
N VAL A 198 -8.99 15.78 -14.63
CA VAL A 198 -9.25 15.56 -16.06
C VAL A 198 -10.69 15.90 -16.39
N ALA A 199 -11.67 15.45 -15.61
CA ALA A 199 -13.08 15.73 -15.83
C ALA A 199 -13.38 17.24 -15.80
N SER A 200 -12.77 17.98 -14.89
CA SER A 200 -12.92 19.44 -14.80
C SER A 200 -12.12 20.23 -15.87
N GLY A 201 -11.17 19.58 -16.55
CA GLY A 201 -10.31 20.21 -17.55
C GLY A 201 -9.15 21.02 -16.96
N VAL A 202 -8.81 20.81 -15.68
CA VAL A 202 -7.60 21.34 -15.04
C VAL A 202 -6.37 20.65 -15.61
N SER A 203 -6.46 19.33 -15.80
CA SER A 203 -5.45 18.50 -16.44
C SER A 203 -5.97 17.89 -17.74
N ASP A 204 -5.06 17.62 -18.67
CA ASP A 204 -5.37 17.05 -19.98
C ASP A 204 -5.52 15.53 -19.93
N GLY A 205 -4.78 14.87 -19.03
CA GLY A 205 -4.84 13.41 -18.86
C GLY A 205 -4.31 12.98 -17.51
N ALA A 206 -4.71 11.77 -17.09
CA ALA A 206 -4.26 11.11 -15.87
C ALA A 206 -3.63 9.76 -16.21
N VAL A 207 -2.50 9.43 -15.56
CA VAL A 207 -1.91 8.10 -15.59
C VAL A 207 -2.36 7.40 -14.31
N VAL A 208 -3.14 6.33 -14.47
CA VAL A 208 -3.79 5.61 -13.37
C VAL A 208 -3.86 4.11 -13.66
N ASP A 209 -4.24 3.36 -12.65
CA ASP A 209 -4.49 1.92 -12.75
C ASP A 209 -5.68 1.61 -13.69
N TYR A 210 -5.49 0.63 -14.58
CA TYR A 210 -6.58 0.16 -15.43
C TYR A 210 -7.76 -0.39 -14.61
N VAL A 211 -7.47 -1.06 -13.50
CA VAL A 211 -8.49 -1.58 -12.58
C VAL A 211 -9.39 -0.46 -12.06
N LEU A 212 -8.85 0.73 -11.77
CA LEU A 212 -9.65 1.90 -11.40
C LEU A 212 -10.68 2.25 -12.49
N SER A 213 -10.25 2.21 -13.75
CA SER A 213 -11.14 2.59 -14.88
C SER A 213 -12.37 1.69 -14.98
N ILE A 214 -12.24 0.41 -14.58
CA ILE A 214 -13.35 -0.56 -14.62
C ILE A 214 -14.49 -0.13 -13.68
N GLY A 215 -14.13 0.42 -12.51
CA GLY A 215 -15.12 0.82 -11.49
C GLY A 215 -15.60 2.25 -11.57
N MET A 216 -14.80 3.16 -12.16
CA MET A 216 -15.06 4.60 -12.07
C MET A 216 -15.43 5.27 -13.39
N ILE A 217 -15.13 4.65 -14.54
CA ILE A 217 -15.35 5.26 -15.86
C ILE A 217 -16.43 4.52 -16.62
N GLY A 218 -17.31 5.25 -17.29
CA GLY A 218 -18.34 4.71 -18.17
C GLY A 218 -19.74 5.20 -17.86
N GLU A 219 -20.71 4.70 -18.61
CA GLU A 219 -22.12 5.10 -18.51
C GLU A 219 -22.66 4.90 -17.08
N GLY A 220 -23.25 5.95 -16.53
CA GLY A 220 -23.85 5.95 -15.20
C GLY A 220 -22.88 6.21 -14.06
N THR A 221 -21.62 6.56 -14.34
CA THR A 221 -20.64 7.03 -13.35
C THR A 221 -20.48 8.54 -13.38
N ASP A 222 -19.83 9.11 -12.37
CA ASP A 222 -19.49 10.54 -12.33
C ASP A 222 -18.47 10.93 -13.42
N TYR A 223 -17.85 9.94 -14.07
CA TYR A 223 -16.81 10.11 -15.09
C TYR A 223 -17.20 9.50 -16.45
N GLU A 224 -18.47 9.59 -16.83
CA GLU A 224 -18.97 9.07 -18.12
C GLU A 224 -18.33 9.73 -19.34
N ASP A 225 -17.84 10.96 -19.19
CA ASP A 225 -17.16 11.72 -20.24
C ASP A 225 -15.65 11.41 -20.34
N LEU A 226 -15.11 10.56 -19.49
CA LEU A 226 -13.73 10.12 -19.53
C LEU A 226 -13.60 8.78 -20.25
N VAL A 227 -12.44 8.56 -20.86
CA VAL A 227 -12.11 7.30 -21.55
C VAL A 227 -10.66 6.91 -21.33
N VAL A 228 -10.41 5.61 -21.34
CA VAL A 228 -9.06 5.06 -21.50
C VAL A 228 -8.61 5.25 -22.93
N VAL A 229 -7.38 5.68 -23.19
CA VAL A 229 -6.78 5.68 -24.51
C VAL A 229 -6.36 4.25 -24.86
N ASP A 230 -7.25 3.46 -25.44
CA ASP A 230 -7.11 2.01 -25.63
C ASP A 230 -5.85 1.57 -26.42
N SER A 231 -5.35 2.46 -27.29
CA SER A 231 -4.14 2.18 -28.08
C SER A 231 -2.85 2.28 -27.25
N LEU A 232 -2.93 2.76 -26.02
CA LEU A 232 -1.80 2.95 -25.11
C LEU A 232 -1.97 2.05 -23.89
N ALA A 233 -0.92 1.33 -23.56
CA ALA A 233 -0.78 0.62 -22.28
C ALA A 233 0.67 0.78 -21.84
N PHE A 234 0.84 1.17 -20.60
CA PHE A 234 2.15 1.30 -19.96
C PHE A 234 2.28 0.17 -18.95
N ALA A 235 3.47 -0.21 -18.57
CA ALA A 235 3.80 -1.17 -17.53
C ALA A 235 2.69 -2.20 -17.19
N ASP A 236 2.84 -3.44 -17.65
CA ASP A 236 2.03 -4.56 -17.12
C ASP A 236 2.45 -4.82 -15.68
N GLU A 237 1.50 -4.98 -14.79
CA GLU A 237 1.68 -5.04 -13.35
C GLU A 237 0.88 -6.16 -12.71
N GLU A 238 1.29 -6.53 -11.50
CA GLU A 238 0.56 -7.44 -10.63
C GLU A 238 0.39 -6.80 -9.25
N TYR A 239 -0.77 -7.03 -8.61
CA TYR A 239 -1.01 -6.58 -7.25
C TYR A 239 -0.69 -7.67 -6.24
N GLY A 240 -0.13 -7.25 -5.12
CA GLY A 240 0.12 -8.05 -3.93
C GLY A 240 -0.20 -7.30 -2.65
N ILE A 241 -0.25 -8.02 -1.55
CA ILE A 241 -0.46 -7.46 -0.21
C ILE A 241 0.91 -7.28 0.44
N ALA A 242 1.23 -6.05 0.86
CA ALA A 242 2.54 -5.79 1.46
C ALA A 242 2.50 -5.79 2.99
N PHE A 243 3.48 -6.45 3.57
CA PHE A 243 3.73 -6.58 5.00
C PHE A 243 5.12 -6.05 5.33
N ARG A 244 5.41 -5.81 6.61
CA ARG A 244 6.77 -5.49 7.05
C ARG A 244 7.77 -6.51 6.55
N LYS A 245 8.99 -6.07 6.28
CA LYS A 245 10.06 -6.96 5.81
C LYS A 245 10.22 -8.15 6.75
N ASP A 246 10.33 -9.34 6.18
CA ASP A 246 10.47 -10.63 6.85
C ASP A 246 9.29 -10.99 7.79
N SER A 247 8.12 -10.36 7.61
CA SER A 247 6.90 -10.69 8.36
C SER A 247 6.42 -12.11 8.05
N ASP A 248 6.22 -12.90 9.10
CA ASP A 248 5.65 -14.24 9.02
C ASP A 248 4.14 -14.25 8.66
N THR A 249 3.48 -13.09 8.76
CA THR A 249 2.10 -12.90 8.31
C THR A 249 1.94 -13.16 6.81
N THR A 250 2.98 -12.85 6.01
CA THR A 250 2.96 -13.05 4.55
C THR A 250 2.68 -14.50 4.18
N ALA A 251 3.35 -15.45 4.84
CA ALA A 251 3.14 -16.88 4.59
C ALA A 251 1.73 -17.33 4.97
N ALA A 252 1.21 -16.89 6.12
CA ALA A 252 -0.13 -17.24 6.58
C ALA A 252 -1.22 -16.65 5.66
N VAL A 253 -1.03 -15.44 5.15
CA VAL A 253 -1.95 -14.84 4.18
C VAL A 253 -1.90 -15.57 2.84
N ASN A 254 -0.74 -16.00 2.36
CA ASN A 254 -0.64 -16.81 1.14
C ASN A 254 -1.36 -18.16 1.27
N GLU A 255 -1.29 -18.79 2.45
CA GLU A 255 -2.07 -20.00 2.73
C GLU A 255 -3.58 -19.74 2.68
N ALA A 256 -4.04 -18.65 3.28
CA ALA A 256 -5.44 -18.23 3.25
C ALA A 256 -5.90 -17.90 1.82
N ILE A 257 -5.09 -17.20 1.02
CA ILE A 257 -5.38 -16.95 -0.41
C ILE A 257 -5.57 -18.27 -1.16
N THR A 258 -4.64 -19.23 -0.98
CA THR A 258 -4.73 -20.55 -1.61
C THR A 258 -6.03 -21.28 -1.22
N ALA A 259 -6.45 -21.19 0.04
CA ALA A 259 -7.71 -21.79 0.49
C ALA A 259 -8.93 -21.14 -0.17
N LEU A 260 -8.95 -19.80 -0.29
CA LEU A 260 -10.04 -19.06 -0.94
C LEU A 260 -10.11 -19.29 -2.45
N VAL A 261 -8.97 -19.51 -3.10
CA VAL A 261 -8.92 -19.95 -4.50
C VAL A 261 -9.50 -21.35 -4.64
N ALA A 262 -9.04 -22.29 -3.82
CA ALA A 262 -9.44 -23.69 -3.90
C ALA A 262 -10.94 -23.91 -3.66
N ASN A 263 -11.57 -23.10 -2.79
CA ASN A 263 -13.01 -23.18 -2.52
C ASN A 263 -13.86 -22.28 -3.43
N GLY A 264 -13.25 -21.51 -4.35
CA GLY A 264 -13.92 -20.66 -5.33
C GLY A 264 -14.38 -19.29 -4.77
N LYS A 265 -14.15 -18.99 -3.48
CA LYS A 265 -14.63 -17.77 -2.84
C LYS A 265 -14.02 -16.52 -3.46
N LEU A 266 -12.73 -16.56 -3.79
CA LEU A 266 -12.05 -15.43 -4.39
C LEU A 266 -12.60 -15.10 -5.78
N ALA A 267 -12.93 -16.12 -6.58
CA ALA A 267 -13.55 -15.93 -7.89
C ALA A 267 -14.98 -15.37 -7.78
N GLU A 268 -15.76 -15.76 -6.77
CA GLU A 268 -17.08 -15.18 -6.49
C GLU A 268 -16.96 -13.67 -6.19
N ILE A 269 -16.04 -13.29 -5.29
CA ILE A 269 -15.79 -11.89 -4.94
C ILE A 269 -15.34 -11.10 -6.19
N ALA A 270 -14.39 -11.62 -6.98
CA ALA A 270 -13.94 -10.94 -8.20
C ALA A 270 -15.08 -10.74 -9.23
N ALA A 271 -15.98 -11.69 -9.35
CA ALA A 271 -17.12 -11.61 -10.26
C ALA A 271 -18.12 -10.51 -9.83
N GLU A 272 -18.36 -10.33 -8.52
CA GLU A 272 -19.22 -9.30 -7.97
C GLU A 272 -18.78 -7.88 -8.40
N TYR A 273 -17.48 -7.65 -8.39
CA TYR A 273 -16.87 -6.36 -8.78
C TYR A 273 -16.44 -6.29 -10.26
N LYS A 274 -16.84 -7.27 -11.09
CA LYS A 274 -16.50 -7.37 -12.53
C LYS A 274 -14.99 -7.48 -12.81
N LEU A 275 -14.22 -7.98 -11.86
CA LEU A 275 -12.77 -8.12 -11.93
C LEU A 275 -12.29 -9.55 -12.24
N GLY A 276 -13.21 -10.46 -12.62
CA GLY A 276 -12.84 -11.84 -12.89
C GLY A 276 -11.81 -12.03 -14.00
N ALA A 277 -11.76 -11.11 -14.98
CA ALA A 277 -10.76 -11.15 -16.05
C ALA A 277 -9.35 -10.71 -15.61
N GLN A 278 -9.26 -9.99 -14.52
CA GLN A 278 -8.01 -9.49 -13.93
C GLN A 278 -7.48 -10.40 -12.82
N LEU A 279 -8.31 -11.31 -12.29
CA LEU A 279 -7.91 -12.24 -11.25
C LEU A 279 -6.89 -13.25 -11.79
N ILE A 280 -5.71 -13.34 -11.14
CA ILE A 280 -4.61 -14.24 -11.51
C ILE A 280 -4.20 -15.19 -10.39
N ALA A 281 -4.79 -15.08 -9.20
CA ALA A 281 -4.52 -15.98 -8.08
C ALA A 281 -4.90 -17.42 -8.46
N GLU A 282 -3.96 -18.35 -8.26
CA GLU A 282 -4.06 -19.79 -8.56
C GLU A 282 -3.95 -20.64 -7.28
#